data_441c81ec45a6d3a88c8dacddb12e08ef
#
_entry.id   441c81ec45a6d3a88c8dacddb12e08ef
#
_cell.length_a   1.000
_cell.length_b   1.000
_cell.length_c   1.000
_cell.angle_alpha   90.00
_cell.angle_beta   90.00
_cell.angle_gamma   90.00
#
_symmetry.space_group_name_H-M   'P 1'
#
loop_
_entity.id
_entity.type
_entity.pdbx_description
1 polymer ?
#
loop_
_entity_poly.entity_id
_entity_poly.type
_entity_poly.pdbx_seq_one_letter_code
_entity_poly.pdbx_strand_id
1 'polypeptide(L)'
;MPIIETKLNPRSDDFRNNAAALEALVADLRAKVERLALGGGQAARDKHVGRGKLLPRDRIAQLLDPGTPFLELSQLAAFGMYNDDAPGAGVITGIGRIAGQECVIVCNDATVKGGTYYPVTVKKHVRAQEIAAENHLPCVYLVDSGGANLPNQDEVFPDRDHFGRIFYNQANLSAAGIPQIAVVMGSCTAGGAYVPAMSDESIIVKNQGTIFLGGPPLVKAATGEVVSAEDLGGGDVHTRLSGVVDHLAQNDAHALGIARSIVGNLNRTKQVPVVLQAPKPPRYDAQSIYGVIPVDTRKPFDIREVIARIVDDSAFDEFKARYGTTLVTGFAHIWGHPVGIIANNGILFSESALKGSHFIELCCQRKIPLVFLQNITGFMVGRKYEIEGIALNGAKMVTAVATAKVPKFTVIIGGSFGAGNYGMCGRAYSPRFLWMWPNARISVMGGEQAASVLATVKRDGIEGKGGAWSVEEEEAFKQPIREQYEHQGHPYYASARLWDDGVIDPAQTRDVLGLGLSATMNAPVEDTRFGVFRM
;
A
#
# COMPACT_ATOMS: atom_id res chain seq x y z
N MET A 1 -1.70 31.65 -0.08
CA MET A 1 -0.75 30.84 -0.89
C MET A 1 -0.89 31.29 -2.33
N PRO A 2 0.21 31.43 -3.08
CA PRO A 2 0.18 31.67 -4.53
C PRO A 2 -0.51 30.50 -5.24
N ILE A 3 -1.15 30.81 -6.37
CA ILE A 3 -1.80 29.80 -7.20
C ILE A 3 -0.85 29.40 -8.32
N ILE A 4 -0.73 28.10 -8.55
CA ILE A 4 0.02 27.59 -9.71
C ILE A 4 -0.84 27.80 -10.96
N GLU A 5 -0.33 28.57 -11.90
CA GLU A 5 -0.95 28.70 -13.22
C GLU A 5 -0.36 27.65 -14.18
N THR A 6 -1.25 26.88 -14.82
CA THR A 6 -0.82 25.86 -15.78
C THR A 6 -0.21 26.49 -17.03
N LYS A 7 0.90 25.92 -17.48
CA LYS A 7 1.56 26.25 -18.76
C LYS A 7 1.21 25.25 -19.86
N LEU A 8 0.46 24.22 -19.53
CA LEU A 8 0.08 23.18 -20.48
C LEU A 8 -1.02 23.64 -21.40
N ASN A 9 -0.90 23.28 -22.67
CA ASN A 9 -1.94 23.49 -23.65
C ASN A 9 -2.67 22.16 -23.95
N PRO A 10 -3.91 21.96 -23.46
CA PRO A 10 -4.65 20.72 -23.70
C PRO A 10 -4.93 20.41 -25.18
N ARG A 11 -4.75 21.41 -26.07
CA ARG A 11 -4.94 21.26 -27.52
C ARG A 11 -3.67 20.88 -28.26
N SER A 12 -2.51 20.87 -27.62
CA SER A 12 -1.25 20.45 -28.22
C SER A 12 -1.23 18.95 -28.52
N ASP A 13 -0.51 18.55 -29.56
CA ASP A 13 -0.36 17.14 -29.92
C ASP A 13 0.38 16.36 -28.81
N ASP A 14 1.41 16.96 -28.21
CA ASP A 14 2.14 16.35 -27.09
C ASP A 14 1.21 16.04 -25.92
N PHE A 15 0.35 16.99 -25.51
CA PHE A 15 -0.60 16.77 -24.42
C PHE A 15 -1.57 15.64 -24.75
N ARG A 16 -2.16 15.65 -25.95
CA ARG A 16 -3.12 14.62 -26.38
C ARG A 16 -2.48 13.24 -26.47
N ASN A 17 -1.27 13.14 -27.00
CA ASN A 17 -0.54 11.89 -27.10
C ASN A 17 -0.18 11.33 -25.71
N ASN A 18 0.26 12.19 -24.80
CA ASN A 18 0.54 11.81 -23.40
C ASN A 18 -0.73 11.32 -22.71
N ALA A 19 -1.83 12.07 -22.85
CA ALA A 19 -3.11 11.70 -22.25
C ALA A 19 -3.59 10.34 -22.75
N ALA A 20 -3.62 10.13 -24.05
CA ALA A 20 -4.06 8.87 -24.65
C ALA A 20 -3.21 7.68 -24.19
N ALA A 21 -1.90 7.84 -24.08
CA ALA A 21 -1.00 6.78 -23.62
C ALA A 21 -1.26 6.43 -22.14
N LEU A 22 -1.42 7.43 -21.27
CA LEU A 22 -1.67 7.18 -19.85
C LEU A 22 -3.08 6.65 -19.59
N GLU A 23 -4.09 7.12 -20.34
CA GLU A 23 -5.46 6.59 -20.31
C GLU A 23 -5.49 5.10 -20.69
N ALA A 24 -4.70 4.68 -21.67
CA ALA A 24 -4.60 3.26 -22.03
C ALA A 24 -4.03 2.41 -20.87
N LEU A 25 -3.02 2.90 -20.14
CA LEU A 25 -2.49 2.24 -18.95
C LEU A 25 -3.51 2.20 -17.80
N VAL A 26 -4.28 3.26 -17.62
CA VAL A 26 -5.35 3.31 -16.63
C VAL A 26 -6.48 2.34 -16.97
N ALA A 27 -6.86 2.25 -18.25
CA ALA A 27 -7.86 1.29 -18.71
C ALA A 27 -7.41 -0.16 -18.47
N ASP A 28 -6.15 -0.47 -18.76
CA ASP A 28 -5.55 -1.79 -18.49
C ASP A 28 -5.54 -2.11 -16.97
N LEU A 29 -5.15 -1.14 -16.14
CA LEU A 29 -5.20 -1.28 -14.68
C LEU A 29 -6.62 -1.59 -14.21
N ARG A 30 -7.62 -0.81 -14.64
CA ARG A 30 -9.02 -1.00 -14.26
C ARG A 30 -9.53 -2.39 -14.65
N ALA A 31 -9.27 -2.83 -15.87
CA ALA A 31 -9.68 -4.16 -16.34
C ALA A 31 -9.07 -5.29 -15.49
N LYS A 32 -7.80 -5.15 -15.08
CA LYS A 32 -7.14 -6.12 -14.19
C LYS A 32 -7.74 -6.11 -12.78
N VAL A 33 -7.95 -4.93 -12.20
CA VAL A 33 -8.56 -4.78 -10.87
C VAL A 33 -9.98 -5.35 -10.86
N GLU A 34 -10.80 -5.05 -11.87
CA GLU A 34 -12.15 -5.59 -12.00
C GLU A 34 -12.15 -7.13 -12.10
N ARG A 35 -11.23 -7.71 -12.87
CA ARG A 35 -11.07 -9.16 -12.95
C ARG A 35 -10.69 -9.78 -11.60
N LEU A 36 -9.71 -9.20 -10.91
CA LEU A 36 -9.24 -9.70 -9.61
C LEU A 36 -10.30 -9.51 -8.51
N ALA A 37 -11.12 -8.47 -8.61
CA ALA A 37 -12.22 -8.20 -7.69
C ALA A 37 -13.30 -9.29 -7.69
N LEU A 38 -13.37 -10.12 -8.72
CA LEU A 38 -14.27 -11.28 -8.76
C LEU A 38 -13.86 -12.38 -7.76
N GLY A 39 -12.59 -12.39 -7.31
CA GLY A 39 -12.08 -13.44 -6.44
C GLY A 39 -11.98 -14.79 -7.14
N GLY A 40 -12.55 -15.84 -6.54
CA GLY A 40 -12.55 -17.17 -7.13
C GLY A 40 -13.43 -17.30 -8.37
N GLY A 41 -13.24 -18.39 -9.13
CA GLY A 41 -14.02 -18.68 -10.33
C GLY A 41 -15.53 -18.81 -10.06
N GLN A 42 -16.35 -18.70 -11.11
CA GLN A 42 -17.82 -18.70 -11.01
C GLN A 42 -18.36 -19.85 -10.17
N ALA A 43 -17.91 -21.08 -10.40
CA ALA A 43 -18.36 -22.26 -9.65
C ALA A 43 -18.08 -22.17 -8.13
N ALA A 44 -16.95 -21.56 -7.75
CA ALA A 44 -16.62 -21.34 -6.34
C ALA A 44 -17.52 -20.27 -5.71
N ARG A 45 -17.83 -19.22 -6.44
CA ARG A 45 -18.77 -18.17 -6.01
C ARG A 45 -20.19 -18.71 -5.87
N ASP A 46 -20.68 -19.46 -6.85
CA ASP A 46 -22.02 -20.08 -6.82
C ASP A 46 -22.14 -21.03 -5.61
N LYS A 47 -21.11 -21.84 -5.36
CA LYS A 47 -21.05 -22.72 -4.19
C LYS A 47 -21.05 -21.94 -2.88
N HIS A 48 -20.38 -20.80 -2.84
CA HIS A 48 -20.31 -19.92 -1.65
C HIS A 48 -21.69 -19.32 -1.35
N VAL A 49 -22.32 -18.71 -2.35
CA VAL A 49 -23.67 -18.12 -2.25
C VAL A 49 -24.73 -19.19 -1.98
N GLY A 50 -24.63 -20.37 -2.62
CA GLY A 50 -25.53 -21.50 -2.39
C GLY A 50 -25.53 -22.04 -0.96
N ARG A 51 -24.53 -21.69 -0.14
CA ARG A 51 -24.46 -21.97 1.29
C ARG A 51 -25.10 -20.88 2.15
N GLY A 52 -25.73 -19.87 1.57
CA GLY A 52 -26.32 -18.74 2.27
C GLY A 52 -25.35 -17.68 2.73
N LYS A 53 -24.11 -17.67 2.20
CA LYS A 53 -23.06 -16.69 2.52
C LYS A 53 -23.09 -15.51 1.56
N LEU A 54 -22.82 -14.32 2.06
CA LEU A 54 -22.53 -13.15 1.24
C LEU A 54 -21.13 -13.27 0.63
N LEU A 55 -20.94 -12.78 -0.59
CA LEU A 55 -19.61 -12.65 -1.17
C LEU A 55 -18.77 -11.64 -0.33
N PRO A 56 -17.43 -11.78 -0.31
CA PRO A 56 -16.58 -10.92 0.52
C PRO A 56 -16.79 -9.42 0.31
N ARG A 57 -16.98 -8.98 -0.94
CA ARG A 57 -17.22 -7.57 -1.25
C ARG A 57 -18.61 -7.11 -0.79
N ASP A 58 -19.62 -7.97 -0.81
CA ASP A 58 -20.95 -7.68 -0.29
C ASP A 58 -20.92 -7.57 1.25
N ARG A 59 -20.10 -8.42 1.92
CA ARG A 59 -19.85 -8.32 3.37
C ARG A 59 -19.27 -6.94 3.71
N ILE A 60 -18.24 -6.50 2.99
CA ILE A 60 -17.64 -5.19 3.20
C ILE A 60 -18.63 -4.07 2.91
N ALA A 61 -19.35 -4.13 1.80
CA ALA A 61 -20.34 -3.10 1.43
C ALA A 61 -21.45 -2.93 2.48
N GLN A 62 -21.91 -4.05 3.10
CA GLN A 62 -22.91 -3.99 4.17
C GLN A 62 -22.33 -3.57 5.53
N LEU A 63 -21.04 -3.79 5.76
CA LEU A 63 -20.37 -3.38 6.98
C LEU A 63 -20.12 -1.87 7.02
N LEU A 64 -19.81 -1.26 5.89
CA LEU A 64 -19.48 0.16 5.77
C LEU A 64 -20.71 1.06 5.96
N ASP A 65 -20.45 2.30 6.33
CA ASP A 65 -21.48 3.35 6.35
C ASP A 65 -21.92 3.66 4.92
N PRO A 66 -23.23 3.75 4.66
CA PRO A 66 -23.73 4.02 3.32
C PRO A 66 -23.15 5.30 2.70
N GLY A 67 -22.75 5.21 1.44
CA GLY A 67 -22.19 6.35 0.70
C GLY A 67 -20.77 6.76 1.10
N THR A 68 -20.09 6.01 1.97
CA THR A 68 -18.70 6.29 2.34
C THR A 68 -17.72 5.52 1.47
N PRO A 69 -16.56 6.10 1.15
CA PRO A 69 -15.55 5.41 0.36
C PRO A 69 -14.88 4.26 1.13
N PHE A 70 -14.39 3.28 0.38
CA PHE A 70 -13.50 2.24 0.87
C PHE A 70 -12.14 2.40 0.20
N LEU A 71 -11.11 2.73 0.99
CA LEU A 71 -9.72 2.77 0.52
C LEU A 71 -9.17 1.35 0.52
N GLU A 72 -9.42 0.61 -0.57
CA GLU A 72 -8.90 -0.74 -0.74
C GLU A 72 -7.39 -0.72 -0.98
N LEU A 73 -6.67 -1.59 -0.29
CA LEU A 73 -5.21 -1.68 -0.33
C LEU A 73 -4.78 -2.92 -1.11
N SER A 74 -3.69 -2.77 -1.87
CA SER A 74 -2.99 -3.87 -2.54
C SER A 74 -3.90 -4.79 -3.36
N GLN A 75 -4.75 -4.20 -4.21
CA GLN A 75 -5.70 -4.92 -5.07
C GLN A 75 -5.02 -5.93 -6.01
N LEU A 76 -3.79 -5.63 -6.46
CA LEU A 76 -2.99 -6.48 -7.35
C LEU A 76 -2.10 -7.49 -6.60
N ALA A 77 -2.26 -7.65 -5.29
CA ALA A 77 -1.47 -8.63 -4.52
C ALA A 77 -1.58 -10.02 -5.14
N ALA A 78 -0.45 -10.71 -5.28
CA ALA A 78 -0.27 -12.02 -5.92
C ALA A 78 -0.59 -12.08 -7.43
N PHE A 79 -0.78 -10.94 -8.11
CA PHE A 79 -0.99 -10.93 -9.57
C PHE A 79 0.19 -11.57 -10.31
N GLY A 80 -0.10 -12.55 -11.18
CA GLY A 80 0.94 -13.32 -11.90
C GLY A 80 1.82 -14.20 -11.01
N MET A 81 1.43 -14.46 -9.76
CA MET A 81 2.10 -15.37 -8.83
C MET A 81 1.24 -16.61 -8.60
N TYR A 82 1.86 -17.72 -8.18
CA TYR A 82 1.16 -18.97 -7.83
C TYR A 82 0.25 -19.49 -8.95
N ASN A 83 0.63 -19.34 -10.23
CA ASN A 83 -0.19 -19.67 -11.40
C ASN A 83 -1.57 -18.98 -11.41
N ASP A 84 -1.65 -17.75 -10.90
CA ASP A 84 -2.88 -16.97 -10.69
C ASP A 84 -3.95 -17.66 -9.79
N ASP A 85 -3.53 -18.59 -8.94
CA ASP A 85 -4.40 -19.33 -8.03
C ASP A 85 -4.92 -18.50 -6.84
N ALA A 86 -4.28 -17.36 -6.55
CA ALA A 86 -4.60 -16.52 -5.41
C ALA A 86 -4.88 -15.04 -5.80
N PRO A 87 -5.92 -14.76 -6.61
CA PRO A 87 -6.25 -13.38 -6.99
C PRO A 87 -6.47 -12.49 -5.76
N GLY A 88 -5.88 -11.29 -5.78
CA GLY A 88 -5.92 -10.38 -4.64
C GLY A 88 -5.32 -10.95 -3.35
N ALA A 89 -4.48 -12.00 -3.46
CA ALA A 89 -3.94 -12.79 -2.37
C ALA A 89 -5.01 -13.50 -1.51
N GLY A 90 -6.22 -13.73 -2.02
CA GLY A 90 -7.32 -14.40 -1.29
C GLY A 90 -7.81 -13.63 -0.06
N VAL A 91 -7.48 -12.35 0.07
CA VAL A 91 -7.91 -11.48 1.17
C VAL A 91 -8.10 -10.05 0.69
N ILE A 92 -9.18 -9.40 1.10
CA ILE A 92 -9.43 -7.98 0.84
C ILE A 92 -9.03 -7.20 2.08
N THR A 93 -8.20 -6.17 1.91
CA THR A 93 -7.80 -5.27 2.98
C THR A 93 -8.04 -3.83 2.58
N GLY A 94 -8.40 -3.00 3.54
CA GLY A 94 -8.64 -1.58 3.27
C GLY A 94 -9.08 -0.82 4.51
N ILE A 95 -9.32 0.48 4.32
CA ILE A 95 -9.83 1.37 5.35
C ILE A 95 -11.22 1.84 4.92
N GLY A 96 -12.17 1.71 5.82
CA GLY A 96 -13.53 2.19 5.59
C GLY A 96 -14.18 2.70 6.87
N ARG A 97 -15.29 3.40 6.74
CA ARG A 97 -16.01 3.95 7.88
C ARG A 97 -17.14 3.02 8.31
N ILE A 98 -17.13 2.66 9.59
CA ILE A 98 -18.13 1.79 10.23
C ILE A 98 -18.68 2.54 11.43
N ALA A 99 -19.98 2.77 11.48
CA ALA A 99 -20.65 3.51 12.55
C ALA A 99 -19.92 4.83 12.92
N GLY A 100 -19.47 5.58 11.90
CA GLY A 100 -18.75 6.84 12.04
C GLY A 100 -17.25 6.72 12.31
N GLN A 101 -16.70 5.53 12.59
CA GLN A 101 -15.29 5.29 12.90
C GLN A 101 -14.53 4.75 11.69
N GLU A 102 -13.34 5.28 11.41
CA GLU A 102 -12.43 4.71 10.42
C GLU A 102 -11.80 3.44 10.99
N CYS A 103 -11.93 2.33 10.27
CA CYS A 103 -11.45 1.01 10.68
C CYS A 103 -10.63 0.37 9.56
N VAL A 104 -9.62 -0.41 9.92
CA VAL A 104 -8.99 -1.36 9.01
C VAL A 104 -9.85 -2.60 8.92
N ILE A 105 -10.16 -3.02 7.71
CA ILE A 105 -10.93 -4.22 7.42
C ILE A 105 -10.02 -5.25 6.78
N VAL A 106 -10.06 -6.49 7.29
CA VAL A 106 -9.39 -7.65 6.72
C VAL A 106 -10.45 -8.71 6.47
N CYS A 107 -10.78 -8.97 5.22
CA CYS A 107 -11.84 -9.89 4.83
C CYS A 107 -11.27 -11.05 4.01
N ASN A 108 -11.33 -12.27 4.52
CA ASN A 108 -10.94 -13.46 3.78
C ASN A 108 -11.89 -13.69 2.60
N ASP A 109 -11.33 -14.11 1.46
CA ASP A 109 -12.09 -14.57 0.30
C ASP A 109 -12.07 -16.09 0.23
N ALA A 110 -13.08 -16.74 0.82
CA ALA A 110 -13.20 -18.20 0.79
C ALA A 110 -13.52 -18.77 -0.60
N THR A 111 -13.85 -17.92 -1.59
CA THR A 111 -13.99 -18.36 -2.99
C THR A 111 -12.64 -18.61 -3.64
N VAL A 112 -11.56 -18.05 -3.08
CA VAL A 112 -10.17 -18.25 -3.49
C VAL A 112 -9.56 -19.35 -2.62
N LYS A 113 -9.45 -20.56 -3.17
CA LYS A 113 -8.82 -21.71 -2.47
C LYS A 113 -9.28 -21.92 -1.01
N GLY A 114 -10.57 -21.64 -0.74
CA GLY A 114 -11.15 -21.80 0.61
C GLY A 114 -10.63 -20.79 1.64
N GLY A 115 -10.14 -19.64 1.21
CA GLY A 115 -9.55 -18.62 2.10
C GLY A 115 -8.19 -19.03 2.67
N THR A 116 -7.47 -19.93 2.00
CA THR A 116 -6.15 -20.39 2.43
C THR A 116 -5.09 -19.30 2.30
N TYR A 117 -4.21 -19.21 3.29
CA TYR A 117 -3.13 -18.20 3.33
C TYR A 117 -1.90 -18.68 2.56
N TYR A 118 -1.61 -18.00 1.45
CA TYR A 118 -0.34 -18.05 0.74
C TYR A 118 0.69 -17.09 1.39
N PRO A 119 1.98 -17.14 1.04
CA PRO A 119 2.97 -16.20 1.58
C PRO A 119 2.57 -14.73 1.41
N VAL A 120 2.08 -14.35 0.24
CA VAL A 120 1.61 -12.97 -0.02
C VAL A 120 0.32 -12.65 0.74
N THR A 121 -0.55 -13.62 1.03
CA THR A 121 -1.73 -13.42 1.88
C THR A 121 -1.32 -13.00 3.29
N VAL A 122 -0.34 -13.71 3.87
CA VAL A 122 0.23 -13.35 5.18
C VAL A 122 0.80 -11.93 5.16
N LYS A 123 1.64 -11.63 4.16
CA LYS A 123 2.25 -10.31 4.01
C LYS A 123 1.20 -9.19 3.90
N LYS A 124 0.10 -9.42 3.17
CA LYS A 124 -1.00 -8.46 3.03
C LYS A 124 -1.76 -8.24 4.33
N HIS A 125 -2.04 -9.31 5.07
CA HIS A 125 -2.67 -9.22 6.40
C HIS A 125 -1.78 -8.47 7.40
N VAL A 126 -0.50 -8.85 7.49
CA VAL A 126 0.48 -8.16 8.36
C VAL A 126 0.57 -6.68 8.01
N ARG A 127 0.61 -6.33 6.71
CA ARG A 127 0.63 -4.92 6.29
C ARG A 127 -0.62 -4.16 6.72
N ALA A 128 -1.80 -4.77 6.66
CA ALA A 128 -3.04 -4.15 7.14
C ALA A 128 -2.97 -3.85 8.64
N GLN A 129 -2.41 -4.78 9.43
CA GLN A 129 -2.19 -4.57 10.86
C GLN A 129 -1.14 -3.50 11.17
N GLU A 130 -0.07 -3.39 10.37
CA GLU A 130 0.91 -2.29 10.48
C GLU A 130 0.24 -0.93 10.25
N ILE A 131 -0.61 -0.83 9.21
CA ILE A 131 -1.38 0.38 8.94
C ILE A 131 -2.31 0.70 10.12
N ALA A 132 -2.95 -0.31 10.71
CA ALA A 132 -3.79 -0.13 11.88
C ALA A 132 -2.97 0.39 13.08
N ALA A 133 -1.80 -0.19 13.34
CA ALA A 133 -0.90 0.21 14.42
C ALA A 133 -0.43 1.66 14.26
N GLU A 134 0.10 1.98 13.07
CA GLU A 134 0.66 3.30 12.78
C GLU A 134 -0.37 4.44 12.83
N ASN A 135 -1.63 4.12 12.52
CA ASN A 135 -2.71 5.10 12.43
C ASN A 135 -3.77 4.95 13.54
N HIS A 136 -3.55 4.08 14.52
CA HIS A 136 -4.45 3.80 15.64
C HIS A 136 -5.89 3.48 15.17
N LEU A 137 -6.03 2.65 14.14
CA LEU A 137 -7.33 2.28 13.58
C LEU A 137 -7.81 0.95 14.16
N PRO A 138 -9.06 0.84 14.65
CA PRO A 138 -9.65 -0.45 15.01
C PRO A 138 -9.57 -1.44 13.84
N CYS A 139 -9.32 -2.72 14.13
CA CYS A 139 -9.32 -3.79 13.14
C CYS A 139 -10.63 -4.57 13.19
N VAL A 140 -11.22 -4.81 12.03
CA VAL A 140 -12.38 -5.70 11.86
C VAL A 140 -11.99 -6.84 10.91
N TYR A 141 -11.93 -8.06 11.44
CA TYR A 141 -11.58 -9.27 10.73
C TYR A 141 -12.85 -10.04 10.35
N LEU A 142 -13.14 -10.14 9.05
CA LEU A 142 -14.21 -10.98 8.51
C LEU A 142 -13.61 -12.33 8.13
N VAL A 143 -13.70 -13.30 9.05
CA VAL A 143 -12.93 -14.54 9.00
C VAL A 143 -13.70 -15.66 8.29
N ASP A 144 -13.11 -16.18 7.22
CA ASP A 144 -13.60 -17.33 6.47
C ASP A 144 -12.39 -18.02 5.80
N SER A 145 -11.57 -18.73 6.60
CA SER A 145 -10.26 -19.19 6.19
C SER A 145 -10.02 -20.67 6.50
N GLY A 146 -9.44 -21.37 5.52
CA GLY A 146 -8.95 -22.74 5.67
C GLY A 146 -7.59 -22.88 6.38
N GLY A 147 -6.98 -21.78 6.82
CA GLY A 147 -5.66 -21.77 7.45
C GLY A 147 -4.50 -21.63 6.47
N ALA A 148 -3.29 -22.10 6.83
CA ALA A 148 -2.08 -21.95 6.03
C ALA A 148 -2.09 -22.85 4.79
N ASN A 149 -1.50 -22.37 3.68
CA ASN A 149 -1.25 -23.17 2.49
C ASN A 149 -0.13 -24.18 2.76
N LEU A 150 -0.47 -25.44 2.92
CA LEU A 150 0.46 -26.50 3.30
C LEU A 150 1.62 -26.72 2.29
N PRO A 151 1.40 -26.66 0.97
CA PRO A 151 2.48 -26.76 0.01
C PRO A 151 3.57 -25.69 0.13
N ASN A 152 3.22 -24.51 0.64
CA ASN A 152 4.14 -23.39 0.84
C ASN A 152 4.39 -23.11 2.33
N GLN A 153 4.33 -24.13 3.19
CA GLN A 153 4.39 -23.95 4.64
C GLN A 153 5.70 -23.33 5.13
N ASP A 154 6.79 -23.57 4.44
CA ASP A 154 8.12 -23.00 4.71
C ASP A 154 8.19 -21.49 4.50
N GLU A 155 7.38 -20.93 3.59
CA GLU A 155 7.25 -19.49 3.34
C GLU A 155 6.04 -18.84 4.08
N VAL A 156 5.27 -19.63 4.83
CA VAL A 156 4.07 -19.16 5.54
C VAL A 156 4.24 -19.20 7.06
N PHE A 157 4.97 -20.17 7.61
CA PHE A 157 4.92 -20.49 9.04
C PHE A 157 6.17 -20.08 9.85
N PRO A 158 7.44 -20.41 9.46
CA PRO A 158 8.54 -20.47 10.44
C PRO A 158 9.23 -19.14 10.73
N ASP A 159 9.13 -18.13 9.86
CA ASP A 159 9.90 -16.90 9.98
C ASP A 159 9.16 -15.81 10.78
N ARG A 160 9.90 -14.77 11.13
CA ARG A 160 9.44 -13.64 11.96
C ARG A 160 8.19 -12.96 11.42
N ASP A 161 8.13 -12.68 10.12
CA ASP A 161 7.03 -11.95 9.48
C ASP A 161 6.07 -12.89 8.73
N HIS A 162 6.00 -14.14 9.16
CA HIS A 162 5.07 -15.17 8.72
C HIS A 162 3.77 -15.18 9.54
N PHE A 163 3.01 -16.26 9.45
CA PHE A 163 1.65 -16.37 9.98
C PHE A 163 1.55 -16.04 11.49
N GLY A 164 2.56 -16.43 12.28
CA GLY A 164 2.63 -16.11 13.71
C GLY A 164 2.69 -14.60 14.00
N ARG A 165 3.18 -13.79 13.04
CA ARG A 165 3.23 -12.34 13.19
C ARG A 165 1.86 -11.69 13.26
N ILE A 166 0.86 -12.29 12.63
CA ILE A 166 -0.54 -11.83 12.69
C ILE A 166 -1.03 -11.79 14.13
N PHE A 167 -0.78 -12.87 14.87
CA PHE A 167 -1.23 -13.01 16.28
C PHE A 167 -0.42 -12.12 17.23
N TYR A 168 0.89 -12.06 17.00
CA TYR A 168 1.75 -11.13 17.74
C TYR A 168 1.28 -9.69 17.58
N ASN A 169 1.00 -9.26 16.37
CA ASN A 169 0.51 -7.92 16.09
C ASN A 169 -0.86 -7.70 16.74
N GLN A 170 -1.79 -8.64 16.62
CA GLN A 170 -3.12 -8.53 17.19
C GLN A 170 -3.09 -8.32 18.70
N ALA A 171 -2.27 -9.10 19.43
CA ALA A 171 -2.10 -8.94 20.86
C ALA A 171 -1.50 -7.58 21.24
N ASN A 172 -0.49 -7.11 20.49
CA ASN A 172 0.13 -5.81 20.76
C ASN A 172 -0.77 -4.64 20.38
N LEU A 173 -1.59 -4.76 19.33
CA LEU A 173 -2.59 -3.76 18.97
C LEU A 173 -3.63 -3.61 20.08
N SER A 174 -4.19 -4.70 20.57
CA SER A 174 -5.11 -4.69 21.72
C SER A 174 -4.45 -4.07 22.95
N ALA A 175 -3.22 -4.47 23.29
CA ALA A 175 -2.46 -3.90 24.42
C ALA A 175 -2.19 -2.39 24.26
N ALA A 176 -2.10 -1.89 23.03
CA ALA A 176 -1.97 -0.46 22.71
C ALA A 176 -3.33 0.29 22.70
N GLY A 177 -4.43 -0.38 23.05
CA GLY A 177 -5.77 0.21 23.05
C GLY A 177 -6.35 0.39 21.62
N ILE A 178 -5.88 -0.38 20.66
CA ILE A 178 -6.41 -0.42 19.31
C ILE A 178 -7.35 -1.63 19.20
N PRO A 179 -8.68 -1.42 19.15
CA PRO A 179 -9.66 -2.49 19.22
C PRO A 179 -9.53 -3.52 18.10
N GLN A 180 -9.69 -4.79 18.49
CA GLN A 180 -9.61 -5.95 17.61
C GLN A 180 -10.97 -6.67 17.64
N ILE A 181 -11.68 -6.72 16.52
CA ILE A 181 -13.03 -7.29 16.40
C ILE A 181 -13.01 -8.37 15.34
N ALA A 182 -13.44 -9.58 15.66
CA ALA A 182 -13.53 -10.68 14.71
C ALA A 182 -14.98 -11.11 14.45
N VAL A 183 -15.29 -11.38 13.19
CA VAL A 183 -16.59 -11.92 12.75
C VAL A 183 -16.32 -13.23 12.02
N VAL A 184 -16.65 -14.35 12.65
CA VAL A 184 -16.45 -15.69 12.08
C VAL A 184 -17.62 -16.06 11.20
N MET A 185 -17.42 -15.95 9.89
CA MET A 185 -18.44 -16.11 8.86
C MET A 185 -18.23 -17.40 8.04
N GLY A 186 -17.37 -18.27 8.51
CA GLY A 186 -17.06 -19.55 7.89
C GLY A 186 -16.03 -20.33 8.67
N SER A 187 -15.23 -21.13 7.99
CA SER A 187 -14.19 -21.93 8.62
C SER A 187 -13.12 -21.06 9.26
N CYS A 188 -12.69 -21.47 10.46
CA CYS A 188 -11.59 -20.86 11.17
C CYS A 188 -10.77 -21.98 11.83
N THR A 189 -9.79 -22.53 11.09
CA THR A 189 -9.12 -23.77 11.43
C THR A 189 -7.64 -23.57 11.74
N ALA A 190 -7.11 -24.38 12.63
CA ALA A 190 -5.71 -24.43 13.07
C ALA A 190 -5.24 -23.05 13.59
N GLY A 191 -4.11 -22.52 13.10
CA GLY A 191 -3.62 -21.22 13.52
C GLY A 191 -4.63 -20.08 13.32
N GLY A 192 -5.49 -20.16 12.30
CA GLY A 192 -6.55 -19.18 12.05
C GLY A 192 -7.54 -19.04 13.23
N ALA A 193 -7.71 -20.07 14.04
CA ALA A 193 -8.59 -20.05 15.21
C ALA A 193 -8.18 -18.98 16.26
N TYR A 194 -6.92 -18.57 16.25
CA TYR A 194 -6.44 -17.52 17.15
C TYR A 194 -6.92 -16.11 16.79
N VAL A 195 -7.28 -15.85 15.52
CA VAL A 195 -7.79 -14.53 15.14
C VAL A 195 -9.04 -14.15 15.96
N PRO A 196 -10.13 -14.96 16.00
CA PRO A 196 -11.26 -14.65 16.87
C PRO A 196 -10.96 -14.82 18.35
N ALA A 197 -10.17 -15.83 18.72
CA ALA A 197 -9.91 -16.13 20.14
C ALA A 197 -9.02 -15.07 20.85
N MET A 198 -8.29 -14.25 20.08
CA MET A 198 -7.44 -13.16 20.59
C MET A 198 -8.02 -11.77 20.28
N SER A 199 -9.21 -11.69 19.67
CA SER A 199 -9.91 -10.42 19.49
C SER A 199 -10.51 -9.93 20.79
N ASP A 200 -10.70 -8.62 20.93
CA ASP A 200 -11.30 -8.02 22.12
C ASP A 200 -12.80 -8.35 22.21
N GLU A 201 -13.47 -8.41 21.04
CA GLU A 201 -14.83 -8.94 20.89
C GLU A 201 -14.94 -9.78 19.62
N SER A 202 -15.74 -10.84 19.69
CA SER A 202 -15.91 -11.78 18.59
C SER A 202 -17.36 -12.20 18.38
N ILE A 203 -17.69 -12.46 17.11
CA ILE A 203 -19.02 -12.82 16.63
C ILE A 203 -18.89 -14.10 15.80
N ILE A 204 -19.83 -15.03 15.91
CA ILE A 204 -19.89 -16.22 15.07
C ILE A 204 -21.27 -16.38 14.42
N VAL A 205 -21.30 -16.75 13.14
CA VAL A 205 -22.54 -17.05 12.42
C VAL A 205 -22.94 -18.50 12.68
N LYS A 206 -24.14 -18.70 13.20
CA LYS A 206 -24.72 -20.01 13.54
C LYS A 206 -24.76 -20.92 12.29
N ASN A 207 -24.43 -22.20 12.44
CA ASN A 207 -24.44 -23.23 11.40
C ASN A 207 -23.54 -22.91 10.20
N GLN A 208 -22.64 -21.93 10.31
CA GLN A 208 -21.79 -21.46 9.21
C GLN A 208 -20.35 -21.20 9.70
N GLY A 209 -20.20 -20.49 10.79
CA GLY A 209 -18.92 -20.24 11.43
C GLY A 209 -18.48 -21.44 12.28
N THR A 210 -17.20 -21.80 12.17
CA THR A 210 -16.60 -22.83 13.03
C THR A 210 -15.19 -22.41 13.48
N ILE A 211 -14.86 -22.70 14.72
CA ILE A 211 -13.52 -22.43 15.29
C ILE A 211 -13.01 -23.72 15.92
N PHE A 212 -11.88 -24.24 15.46
CA PHE A 212 -11.21 -25.34 16.11
C PHE A 212 -9.73 -25.43 15.73
N LEU A 213 -8.88 -25.87 16.65
CA LEU A 213 -7.46 -26.10 16.40
C LEU A 213 -7.23 -27.32 15.49
N GLY A 214 -8.07 -28.33 15.61
CA GLY A 214 -8.09 -29.50 14.75
C GLY A 214 -9.50 -29.81 14.31
N GLY A 215 -9.75 -29.85 13.01
CA GLY A 215 -11.06 -30.18 12.44
C GLY A 215 -11.48 -31.64 12.65
N PRO A 216 -12.75 -32.00 12.37
CA PRO A 216 -13.28 -33.34 12.59
C PRO A 216 -12.42 -34.49 12.01
N PRO A 217 -11.78 -34.38 10.82
CA PRO A 217 -10.90 -35.43 10.32
C PRO A 217 -9.66 -35.66 11.21
N LEU A 218 -9.08 -34.59 11.76
CA LEU A 218 -7.92 -34.68 12.65
C LEU A 218 -8.32 -35.28 13.99
N VAL A 219 -9.45 -34.85 14.58
CA VAL A 219 -10.01 -35.42 15.83
C VAL A 219 -10.23 -36.92 15.66
N LYS A 220 -10.88 -37.34 14.59
CA LYS A 220 -11.09 -38.77 14.27
C LYS A 220 -9.78 -39.55 14.17
N ALA A 221 -8.78 -38.98 13.49
CA ALA A 221 -7.47 -39.65 13.34
C ALA A 221 -6.70 -39.74 14.67
N ALA A 222 -6.80 -38.71 15.52
CA ALA A 222 -6.05 -38.64 16.77
C ALA A 222 -6.72 -39.40 17.94
N THR A 223 -8.05 -39.39 18.04
CA THR A 223 -8.80 -39.90 19.19
C THR A 223 -9.79 -41.02 18.86
N GLY A 224 -10.08 -41.22 17.55
CA GLY A 224 -11.15 -42.12 17.10
C GLY A 224 -12.57 -41.53 17.23
N GLU A 225 -12.73 -40.35 17.79
CA GLU A 225 -14.02 -39.69 17.98
C GLU A 225 -14.59 -39.22 16.62
N VAL A 226 -15.88 -39.47 16.42
CA VAL A 226 -16.63 -38.98 15.24
C VAL A 226 -17.56 -37.88 15.71
N VAL A 227 -17.23 -36.63 15.30
CA VAL A 227 -17.96 -35.43 15.72
C VAL A 227 -18.23 -34.56 14.48
N SER A 228 -19.38 -33.87 14.47
CA SER A 228 -19.67 -32.88 13.42
C SER A 228 -18.87 -31.60 13.65
N ALA A 229 -18.67 -30.78 12.61
CA ALA A 229 -18.00 -29.50 12.72
C ALA A 229 -18.76 -28.53 13.65
N GLU A 230 -20.10 -28.56 13.62
CA GLU A 230 -20.95 -27.72 14.48
C GLU A 230 -20.87 -28.16 15.96
N ASP A 231 -20.87 -29.47 16.22
CA ASP A 231 -20.75 -29.99 17.60
C ASP A 231 -19.33 -29.84 18.16
N LEU A 232 -18.31 -29.84 17.29
CA LEU A 232 -16.91 -29.66 17.70
C LEU A 232 -16.58 -28.19 18.02
N GLY A 233 -17.02 -27.27 17.19
CA GLY A 233 -16.62 -25.86 17.29
C GLY A 233 -17.53 -24.89 16.57
N GLY A 234 -18.83 -25.18 16.56
CA GLY A 234 -19.84 -24.27 16.01
C GLY A 234 -20.27 -23.16 16.95
N GLY A 235 -21.23 -22.38 16.47
CA GLY A 235 -21.68 -21.17 17.16
C GLY A 235 -22.24 -21.41 18.56
N ASP A 236 -23.08 -22.45 18.75
CA ASP A 236 -23.67 -22.77 20.07
C ASP A 236 -22.60 -23.24 21.08
N VAL A 237 -21.62 -24.02 20.61
CA VAL A 237 -20.51 -24.49 21.44
C VAL A 237 -19.71 -23.34 22.00
N HIS A 238 -19.31 -22.39 21.11
CA HIS A 238 -18.39 -21.32 21.46
C HIS A 238 -19.04 -20.13 22.16
N THR A 239 -20.33 -19.89 21.96
CA THR A 239 -21.02 -18.78 22.66
C THR A 239 -21.64 -19.20 23.98
N ARG A 240 -21.91 -20.51 24.18
CA ARG A 240 -22.61 -21.00 25.39
C ARG A 240 -21.76 -21.90 26.31
N LEU A 241 -20.88 -22.73 25.73
CA LEU A 241 -20.15 -23.74 26.52
C LEU A 241 -18.70 -23.34 26.76
N SER A 242 -17.96 -22.99 25.71
CA SER A 242 -16.52 -22.67 25.84
C SER A 242 -16.24 -21.20 26.15
N GLY A 243 -17.15 -20.28 25.76
CA GLY A 243 -16.95 -18.85 25.93
C GLY A 243 -15.86 -18.24 25.02
N VAL A 244 -15.48 -18.91 23.94
CA VAL A 244 -14.47 -18.40 22.99
C VAL A 244 -15.02 -17.25 22.18
N VAL A 245 -16.34 -17.18 21.96
CA VAL A 245 -17.00 -16.14 21.19
C VAL A 245 -18.10 -15.48 22.02
N ASP A 246 -18.27 -14.18 21.86
CA ASP A 246 -19.17 -13.37 22.68
C ASP A 246 -20.59 -13.30 22.10
N HIS A 247 -20.74 -13.31 20.77
CA HIS A 247 -22.02 -13.06 20.12
C HIS A 247 -22.38 -14.14 19.08
N LEU A 248 -23.62 -14.64 19.13
CA LEU A 248 -24.17 -15.55 18.13
C LEU A 248 -25.04 -14.80 17.13
N ALA A 249 -24.65 -14.80 15.86
CA ALA A 249 -25.43 -14.24 14.76
C ALA A 249 -26.19 -15.32 13.99
N GLN A 250 -27.36 -14.98 13.44
CA GLN A 250 -28.19 -15.91 12.68
C GLN A 250 -27.72 -16.08 11.22
N ASN A 251 -27.11 -15.07 10.64
CA ASN A 251 -26.58 -15.02 9.27
C ASN A 251 -25.55 -13.89 9.12
N ASP A 252 -24.95 -13.78 7.94
CA ASP A 252 -23.95 -12.76 7.62
C ASP A 252 -24.44 -11.33 7.92
N ALA A 253 -25.64 -10.96 7.46
CA ALA A 253 -26.17 -9.61 7.67
C ALA A 253 -26.36 -9.28 9.16
N HIS A 254 -26.85 -10.24 9.96
CA HIS A 254 -26.96 -10.06 11.41
C HIS A 254 -25.60 -9.90 12.09
N ALA A 255 -24.61 -10.69 11.67
CA ALA A 255 -23.24 -10.60 12.19
C ALA A 255 -22.61 -9.23 11.90
N LEU A 256 -22.78 -8.71 10.69
CA LEU A 256 -22.31 -7.37 10.30
C LEU A 256 -23.03 -6.27 11.09
N GLY A 257 -24.34 -6.43 11.37
CA GLY A 257 -25.10 -5.53 12.23
C GLY A 257 -24.55 -5.49 13.67
N ILE A 258 -24.21 -6.64 14.25
CA ILE A 258 -23.57 -6.74 15.58
C ILE A 258 -22.19 -6.06 15.54
N ALA A 259 -21.36 -6.32 14.52
CA ALA A 259 -20.05 -5.69 14.37
C ALA A 259 -20.14 -4.17 14.29
N ARG A 260 -21.13 -3.63 13.56
CA ARG A 260 -21.40 -2.19 13.52
C ARG A 260 -21.78 -1.63 14.89
N SER A 261 -22.57 -2.37 15.67
CA SER A 261 -22.93 -1.97 17.04
C SER A 261 -21.72 -1.94 17.95
N ILE A 262 -20.84 -2.94 17.87
CA ILE A 262 -19.59 -2.99 18.64
C ILE A 262 -18.72 -1.78 18.31
N VAL A 263 -18.49 -1.51 17.02
CA VAL A 263 -17.70 -0.35 16.59
C VAL A 263 -18.33 0.97 17.06
N GLY A 264 -19.65 1.10 17.02
CA GLY A 264 -20.38 2.27 17.53
C GLY A 264 -20.19 2.49 19.03
N ASN A 265 -19.95 1.43 19.79
CA ASN A 265 -19.78 1.46 21.26
C ASN A 265 -18.31 1.64 21.71
N LEU A 266 -17.34 1.76 20.80
CA LEU A 266 -15.91 1.88 21.14
C LEU A 266 -15.58 3.16 21.93
N ASN A 267 -16.48 4.12 22.02
CA ASN A 267 -16.29 5.39 22.73
C ASN A 267 -14.99 6.11 22.32
N ARG A 268 -14.70 6.10 21.02
CA ARG A 268 -13.48 6.71 20.46
C ARG A 268 -13.83 8.04 19.81
N THR A 269 -13.03 9.05 20.10
CA THR A 269 -13.10 10.35 19.44
C THR A 269 -11.82 10.60 18.67
N LYS A 270 -11.94 10.86 17.38
CA LYS A 270 -10.81 11.24 16.53
C LYS A 270 -10.27 12.60 16.96
N GLN A 271 -9.03 12.62 17.41
CA GLN A 271 -8.33 13.85 17.80
C GLN A 271 -7.44 14.29 16.64
N VAL A 272 -7.92 15.27 15.86
CA VAL A 272 -7.17 15.78 14.71
C VAL A 272 -6.03 16.67 15.21
N PRO A 273 -4.75 16.29 15.00
CA PRO A 273 -3.60 17.01 15.56
C PRO A 273 -3.17 18.24 14.75
N VAL A 274 -3.91 18.60 13.70
CA VAL A 274 -3.61 19.71 12.78
C VAL A 274 -4.84 20.60 12.59
N VAL A 275 -4.61 21.84 12.16
CA VAL A 275 -5.71 22.76 11.83
C VAL A 275 -6.24 22.45 10.44
N LEU A 276 -7.47 21.98 10.35
CA LEU A 276 -8.15 21.73 9.07
C LEU A 276 -8.76 23.02 8.51
N GLN A 277 -8.75 23.13 7.19
CA GLN A 277 -9.48 24.16 6.45
C GLN A 277 -10.66 23.54 5.69
N ALA A 278 -11.60 24.38 5.24
CA ALA A 278 -12.63 23.92 4.32
C ALA A 278 -11.96 23.46 3.01
N PRO A 279 -12.21 22.21 2.55
CA PRO A 279 -11.59 21.71 1.33
C PRO A 279 -12.09 22.50 0.11
N LYS A 280 -11.18 22.74 -0.83
CA LYS A 280 -11.48 23.37 -2.11
C LYS A 280 -11.05 22.45 -3.26
N PRO A 281 -11.83 22.32 -4.34
CA PRO A 281 -11.39 21.58 -5.49
C PRO A 281 -10.15 22.27 -6.12
N PRO A 282 -9.25 21.51 -6.77
CA PRO A 282 -8.25 22.09 -7.65
C PRO A 282 -8.91 22.92 -8.76
N ARG A 283 -8.19 23.90 -9.30
CA ARG A 283 -8.69 24.72 -10.43
C ARG A 283 -8.68 23.99 -11.76
N TYR A 284 -7.92 22.90 -11.84
CA TYR A 284 -7.75 22.09 -13.05
C TYR A 284 -8.38 20.72 -12.85
N ASP A 285 -9.03 20.25 -13.92
CA ASP A 285 -9.64 18.92 -13.94
C ASP A 285 -8.61 17.83 -13.59
N ALA A 286 -9.01 16.90 -12.72
CA ALA A 286 -8.17 15.79 -12.29
C ALA A 286 -7.70 14.91 -13.45
N GLN A 287 -8.55 14.67 -14.46
CA GLN A 287 -8.20 13.88 -15.64
C GLN A 287 -7.15 14.57 -16.52
N SER A 288 -7.03 15.91 -16.46
CA SER A 288 -5.98 16.61 -17.19
C SER A 288 -4.57 16.25 -16.73
N ILE A 289 -4.43 15.53 -15.60
CA ILE A 289 -3.14 14.97 -15.15
C ILE A 289 -2.55 13.98 -16.14
N TYR A 290 -3.38 13.30 -16.92
CA TYR A 290 -2.90 12.33 -17.92
C TYR A 290 -2.04 12.96 -19.01
N GLY A 291 -2.31 14.22 -19.38
CA GLY A 291 -1.50 14.94 -20.37
C GLY A 291 -0.21 15.55 -19.85
N VAL A 292 0.01 15.51 -18.51
CA VAL A 292 1.22 16.08 -17.87
C VAL A 292 2.44 15.21 -18.10
N ILE A 293 2.30 13.88 -18.00
CA ILE A 293 3.42 12.94 -17.99
C ILE A 293 3.80 12.56 -19.42
N PRO A 294 5.03 12.87 -19.88
CA PRO A 294 5.46 12.49 -21.22
C PRO A 294 5.51 10.98 -21.43
N VAL A 295 5.10 10.51 -22.62
CA VAL A 295 5.27 9.11 -23.04
C VAL A 295 6.76 8.74 -23.05
N ASP A 296 7.61 9.62 -23.58
CA ASP A 296 9.06 9.45 -23.50
C ASP A 296 9.56 9.89 -22.12
N THR A 297 9.92 8.93 -21.29
CA THR A 297 10.41 9.15 -19.92
C THR A 297 11.69 9.99 -19.83
N ARG A 298 12.39 10.23 -20.96
CA ARG A 298 13.56 11.12 -21.03
C ARG A 298 13.17 12.59 -21.15
N LYS A 299 11.94 12.89 -21.56
CA LYS A 299 11.43 14.26 -21.65
C LYS A 299 11.10 14.78 -20.24
N PRO A 300 11.67 15.93 -19.84
CA PRO A 300 11.32 16.54 -18.57
C PRO A 300 9.92 17.15 -18.63
N PHE A 301 9.27 17.22 -17.47
CA PHE A 301 8.04 17.98 -17.25
C PHE A 301 8.14 18.75 -15.93
N ASP A 302 7.38 19.84 -15.80
CA ASP A 302 7.34 20.59 -14.55
C ASP A 302 6.39 19.90 -13.56
N ILE A 303 6.93 19.42 -12.44
CA ILE A 303 6.16 18.73 -11.40
C ILE A 303 5.07 19.59 -10.77
N ARG A 304 5.16 20.92 -10.88
CA ARG A 304 4.13 21.85 -10.40
C ARG A 304 2.80 21.65 -11.12
N GLU A 305 2.83 21.14 -12.35
CA GLU A 305 1.62 20.77 -13.10
C GLU A 305 0.86 19.62 -12.43
N VAL A 306 1.56 18.64 -11.85
CA VAL A 306 0.94 17.58 -11.04
C VAL A 306 0.43 18.17 -9.73
N ILE A 307 1.23 18.95 -9.02
CA ILE A 307 0.85 19.57 -7.75
C ILE A 307 -0.43 20.39 -7.92
N ALA A 308 -0.53 21.20 -8.98
CA ALA A 308 -1.70 22.04 -9.25
C ALA A 308 -3.03 21.27 -9.41
N ARG A 309 -2.96 19.96 -9.75
CA ARG A 309 -4.12 19.08 -9.96
C ARG A 309 -4.52 18.26 -8.73
N ILE A 310 -3.71 18.30 -7.67
CA ILE A 310 -3.98 17.54 -6.45
C ILE A 310 -4.22 18.40 -5.21
N VAL A 311 -3.73 19.65 -5.19
CA VAL A 311 -3.85 20.53 -4.01
C VAL A 311 -5.10 21.43 -4.08
N ASP A 312 -5.60 21.82 -2.92
CA ASP A 312 -6.74 22.71 -2.77
C ASP A 312 -6.51 24.04 -3.48
N ASP A 313 -7.51 24.47 -4.30
CA ASP A 313 -7.48 25.73 -5.07
C ASP A 313 -6.23 25.89 -5.97
N SER A 314 -5.51 24.80 -6.26
CA SER A 314 -4.19 24.80 -6.91
C SER A 314 -3.19 25.74 -6.22
N ALA A 315 -3.35 25.96 -4.93
CA ALA A 315 -2.57 26.90 -4.11
C ALA A 315 -1.35 26.20 -3.51
N PHE A 316 -0.18 26.76 -3.74
CA PHE A 316 1.10 26.19 -3.30
C PHE A 316 2.08 27.27 -2.88
N ASP A 317 2.58 27.19 -1.64
CA ASP A 317 3.59 28.10 -1.10
C ASP A 317 4.97 27.46 -1.22
N GLU A 318 5.65 27.74 -2.33
CA GLU A 318 6.91 27.08 -2.67
C GLU A 318 8.06 27.58 -1.80
N PHE A 319 8.69 26.65 -1.09
CA PHE A 319 9.86 26.90 -0.25
C PHE A 319 11.16 26.84 -1.05
N LYS A 320 12.00 27.86 -0.94
CA LYS A 320 13.30 27.98 -1.64
C LYS A 320 13.18 27.75 -3.16
N ALA A 321 12.20 28.40 -3.83
CA ALA A 321 11.94 28.22 -5.25
C ALA A 321 13.16 28.44 -6.18
N ARG A 322 14.13 29.25 -5.74
CA ARG A 322 15.33 29.60 -6.53
C ARG A 322 16.57 28.78 -6.19
N TYR A 323 16.50 27.88 -5.19
CA TYR A 323 17.62 27.04 -4.74
C TYR A 323 17.26 25.57 -4.87
N GLY A 324 18.19 24.74 -5.36
CA GLY A 324 17.95 23.30 -5.54
C GLY A 324 16.71 23.04 -6.40
N THR A 325 16.64 23.63 -7.60
CA THR A 325 15.45 23.71 -8.46
C THR A 325 14.97 22.37 -9.01
N THR A 326 15.82 21.34 -8.93
CA THR A 326 15.46 19.97 -9.32
C THR A 326 14.65 19.21 -8.24
N LEU A 327 14.44 19.85 -7.09
CA LEU A 327 13.51 19.41 -6.05
C LEU A 327 12.56 20.57 -5.73
N VAL A 328 11.26 20.35 -5.91
CA VAL A 328 10.21 21.30 -5.54
C VAL A 328 9.72 20.95 -4.14
N THR A 329 9.70 21.93 -3.25
CA THR A 329 9.21 21.78 -1.86
C THR A 329 8.28 22.93 -1.53
N GLY A 330 7.22 22.68 -0.78
CA GLY A 330 6.30 23.76 -0.37
C GLY A 330 5.11 23.26 0.42
N PHE A 331 4.36 24.21 0.97
CA PHE A 331 3.16 23.97 1.76
C PHE A 331 1.91 24.09 0.90
N ALA A 332 0.95 23.21 1.17
CA ALA A 332 -0.35 23.18 0.50
C ALA A 332 -1.42 22.59 1.43
N HIS A 333 -2.64 22.46 0.90
CA HIS A 333 -3.70 21.69 1.53
C HIS A 333 -4.22 20.63 0.55
N ILE A 334 -4.58 19.47 1.06
CA ILE A 334 -5.26 18.41 0.32
C ILE A 334 -6.50 18.01 1.14
N TRP A 335 -7.69 18.18 0.58
CA TRP A 335 -8.95 17.98 1.32
C TRP A 335 -8.97 18.72 2.66
N GLY A 336 -8.46 19.95 2.68
CA GLY A 336 -8.37 20.79 3.87
C GLY A 336 -7.25 20.43 4.84
N HIS A 337 -6.54 19.32 4.66
CA HIS A 337 -5.42 18.91 5.51
C HIS A 337 -4.15 19.65 5.08
N PRO A 338 -3.43 20.29 6.01
CA PRO A 338 -2.13 20.90 5.69
C PRO A 338 -1.11 19.81 5.36
N VAL A 339 -0.33 20.02 4.31
CA VAL A 339 0.71 19.11 3.86
C VAL A 339 1.98 19.86 3.44
N GLY A 340 3.14 19.24 3.67
CA GLY A 340 4.40 19.61 3.05
C GLY A 340 4.67 18.70 1.87
N ILE A 341 4.77 19.24 0.66
CA ILE A 341 5.03 18.49 -0.55
C ILE A 341 6.52 18.53 -0.88
N ILE A 342 7.09 17.37 -1.19
CA ILE A 342 8.46 17.20 -1.70
C ILE A 342 8.35 16.44 -3.01
N ALA A 343 8.73 17.06 -4.12
CA ALA A 343 8.50 16.53 -5.45
C ALA A 343 9.74 16.63 -6.34
N ASN A 344 10.09 15.56 -7.02
CA ASN A 344 11.20 15.58 -7.96
C ASN A 344 10.86 16.40 -9.22
N ASN A 345 11.79 17.26 -9.61
CA ASN A 345 11.76 18.02 -10.85
C ASN A 345 13.06 17.80 -11.66
N GLY A 346 13.68 16.66 -11.47
CA GLY A 346 14.94 16.25 -12.08
C GLY A 346 15.82 15.44 -11.12
N ILE A 347 17.10 15.32 -11.47
CA ILE A 347 18.12 14.60 -10.69
C ILE A 347 18.39 15.33 -9.37
N LEU A 348 18.68 14.60 -8.30
CA LEU A 348 19.06 15.19 -7.01
C LEU A 348 20.54 15.62 -7.01
N PHE A 349 20.76 16.89 -6.76
CA PHE A 349 22.07 17.50 -6.47
C PHE A 349 22.24 17.76 -4.98
N SER A 350 23.45 18.14 -4.54
CA SER A 350 23.74 18.50 -3.16
C SER A 350 22.79 19.55 -2.61
N GLU A 351 22.57 20.63 -3.36
CA GLU A 351 21.66 21.71 -2.95
C GLU A 351 20.19 21.25 -2.88
N SER A 352 19.77 20.33 -3.76
CA SER A 352 18.43 19.74 -3.70
C SER A 352 18.27 18.91 -2.43
N ALA A 353 19.27 18.10 -2.08
CA ALA A 353 19.26 17.30 -0.85
C ALA A 353 19.24 18.17 0.41
N LEU A 354 20.05 19.25 0.45
CA LEU A 354 20.04 20.21 1.56
C LEU A 354 18.72 20.95 1.70
N LYS A 355 18.10 21.34 0.59
CA LYS A 355 16.74 21.91 0.56
C LYS A 355 15.71 20.94 1.12
N GLY A 356 15.75 19.68 0.68
CA GLY A 356 14.85 18.62 1.14
C GLY A 356 15.00 18.39 2.65
N SER A 357 16.22 18.26 3.15
CA SER A 357 16.51 18.09 4.58
C SER A 357 15.90 19.22 5.41
N HIS A 358 16.19 20.47 5.06
CA HIS A 358 15.68 21.64 5.78
C HIS A 358 14.13 21.70 5.73
N PHE A 359 13.52 21.37 4.61
CA PHE A 359 12.06 21.40 4.49
C PHE A 359 11.40 20.30 5.33
N ILE A 360 11.99 19.10 5.40
CA ILE A 360 11.53 18.01 6.27
C ILE A 360 11.58 18.45 7.74
N GLU A 361 12.68 19.08 8.16
CA GLU A 361 12.83 19.60 9.53
C GLU A 361 11.74 20.61 9.88
N LEU A 362 11.43 21.55 8.97
CA LEU A 362 10.35 22.52 9.15
C LEU A 362 8.98 21.84 9.29
N CYS A 363 8.69 20.85 8.46
CA CYS A 363 7.43 20.09 8.53
C CYS A 363 7.33 19.31 9.84
N CYS A 364 8.43 18.67 10.29
CA CYS A 364 8.47 17.96 11.56
C CYS A 364 8.24 18.89 12.75
N GLN A 365 8.89 20.06 12.77
CA GLN A 365 8.71 21.07 13.82
C GLN A 365 7.24 21.54 13.89
N ARG A 366 6.59 21.70 12.75
CA ARG A 366 5.20 22.15 12.62
C ARG A 366 4.17 21.03 12.69
N LYS A 367 4.59 19.77 12.83
CA LYS A 367 3.75 18.57 12.83
C LYS A 367 2.88 18.44 11.57
N ILE A 368 3.40 18.90 10.43
CA ILE A 368 2.73 18.86 9.12
C ILE A 368 3.09 17.55 8.41
N PRO A 369 2.12 16.74 7.95
CA PRO A 369 2.37 15.54 7.14
C PRO A 369 3.15 15.84 5.87
N LEU A 370 3.98 14.89 5.45
CA LEU A 370 4.81 14.98 4.25
C LEU A 370 4.22 14.14 3.11
N VAL A 371 4.15 14.72 1.92
CA VAL A 371 3.78 14.04 0.68
C VAL A 371 4.96 14.08 -0.30
N PHE A 372 5.46 12.90 -0.64
CA PHE A 372 6.54 12.71 -1.60
C PHE A 372 5.96 12.32 -2.96
N LEU A 373 6.17 13.15 -3.98
CA LEU A 373 5.88 12.84 -5.38
C LEU A 373 7.18 12.41 -6.05
N GLN A 374 7.31 11.10 -6.24
CA GLN A 374 8.58 10.49 -6.62
C GLN A 374 8.67 10.26 -8.12
N ASN A 375 9.59 10.96 -8.77
CA ASN A 375 10.05 10.72 -10.14
C ASN A 375 11.55 10.95 -10.18
N ILE A 376 12.31 9.97 -9.69
CA ILE A 376 13.75 10.11 -9.45
C ILE A 376 14.56 9.06 -10.22
N THR A 377 15.58 9.54 -10.92
CA THR A 377 16.58 8.70 -11.58
C THR A 377 17.80 8.42 -10.72
N GLY A 378 18.00 9.17 -9.63
CA GLY A 378 19.09 9.02 -8.68
C GLY A 378 19.68 10.35 -8.21
N PHE A 379 20.69 10.26 -7.35
CA PHE A 379 21.59 11.38 -7.07
C PHE A 379 22.55 11.55 -8.22
N MET A 380 23.01 12.77 -8.47
CA MET A 380 23.98 13.06 -9.51
C MET A 380 25.31 12.37 -9.21
N VAL A 381 25.93 11.80 -10.23
CA VAL A 381 27.20 11.07 -10.14
C VAL A 381 28.30 11.78 -10.90
N GLY A 382 29.55 11.55 -10.53
CA GLY A 382 30.73 12.06 -11.20
C GLY A 382 31.70 12.75 -10.28
N ARG A 383 32.98 12.80 -10.66
CA ARG A 383 34.09 13.31 -9.83
C ARG A 383 33.81 14.69 -9.19
N LYS A 384 33.22 15.61 -9.95
CA LYS A 384 32.87 16.94 -9.48
C LYS A 384 31.92 16.85 -8.27
N TYR A 385 30.84 16.10 -8.39
CA TYR A 385 29.80 16.00 -7.37
C TYR A 385 30.23 15.24 -6.13
N GLU A 386 31.10 14.23 -6.32
CA GLU A 386 31.73 13.52 -5.18
C GLU A 386 32.63 14.47 -4.36
N ILE A 387 33.43 15.29 -5.02
CA ILE A 387 34.30 16.30 -4.37
C ILE A 387 33.43 17.38 -3.67
N GLU A 388 32.31 17.76 -4.26
CA GLU A 388 31.35 18.73 -3.69
C GLU A 388 30.48 18.12 -2.58
N GLY A 389 30.67 16.84 -2.22
CA GLY A 389 30.05 16.18 -1.07
C GLY A 389 28.62 15.68 -1.32
N ILE A 390 28.30 15.20 -2.53
CA ILE A 390 26.97 14.66 -2.86
C ILE A 390 26.58 13.53 -1.89
N ALA A 391 27.48 12.64 -1.54
CA ALA A 391 27.24 11.57 -0.59
C ALA A 391 26.88 12.10 0.81
N LEU A 392 27.62 13.10 1.29
CA LEU A 392 27.39 13.76 2.58
C LEU A 392 26.02 14.45 2.62
N ASN A 393 25.71 15.24 1.60
CA ASN A 393 24.49 16.02 1.54
C ASN A 393 23.26 15.12 1.23
N GLY A 394 23.42 14.11 0.40
CA GLY A 394 22.41 13.08 0.16
C GLY A 394 22.07 12.30 1.44
N ALA A 395 23.08 11.92 2.23
CA ALA A 395 22.89 11.25 3.52
C ALA A 395 22.11 12.09 4.52
N LYS A 396 22.25 13.42 4.53
CA LYS A 396 21.43 14.31 5.37
C LYS A 396 19.94 14.18 5.03
N MET A 397 19.60 14.21 3.73
CA MET A 397 18.21 14.05 3.29
C MET A 397 17.65 12.67 3.66
N VAL A 398 18.43 11.63 3.41
CA VAL A 398 18.05 10.24 3.77
C VAL A 398 17.83 10.11 5.28
N THR A 399 18.71 10.71 6.10
CA THR A 399 18.56 10.73 7.57
C THR A 399 17.32 11.50 7.99
N ALA A 400 17.05 12.66 7.42
CA ALA A 400 15.86 13.45 7.72
C ALA A 400 14.57 12.68 7.39
N VAL A 401 14.50 12.02 6.23
CA VAL A 401 13.37 11.16 5.84
C VAL A 401 13.19 10.00 6.81
N ALA A 402 14.28 9.31 7.16
CA ALA A 402 14.25 8.13 8.03
C ALA A 402 13.76 8.45 9.44
N THR A 403 14.16 9.60 9.98
CA THR A 403 13.88 9.98 11.38
C THR A 403 12.62 10.81 11.56
N ALA A 404 12.04 11.34 10.47
CA ALA A 404 10.79 12.11 10.51
C ALA A 404 9.64 11.28 11.09
N LYS A 405 8.94 11.81 12.10
CA LYS A 405 7.82 11.18 12.81
C LYS A 405 6.45 11.65 12.34
N VAL A 406 6.39 12.75 11.60
CA VAL A 406 5.15 13.17 10.93
C VAL A 406 4.70 12.09 9.93
N PRO A 407 3.39 11.93 9.69
CA PRO A 407 2.90 11.02 8.66
C PRO A 407 3.55 11.31 7.31
N LYS A 408 4.06 10.27 6.65
CA LYS A 408 4.71 10.34 5.34
C LYS A 408 3.87 9.57 4.32
N PHE A 409 3.66 10.15 3.17
CA PHE A 409 2.96 9.55 2.03
C PHE A 409 3.87 9.59 0.82
N THR A 410 3.93 8.51 0.06
CA THR A 410 4.70 8.48 -1.18
C THR A 410 3.81 8.08 -2.34
N VAL A 411 3.88 8.83 -3.43
CA VAL A 411 3.29 8.46 -4.72
C VAL A 411 4.42 8.39 -5.74
N ILE A 412 4.69 7.20 -6.27
CA ILE A 412 5.65 7.01 -7.35
C ILE A 412 4.93 7.30 -8.66
N ILE A 413 5.19 8.48 -9.23
CA ILE A 413 4.52 9.00 -10.42
C ILE A 413 5.30 8.75 -11.72
N GLY A 414 6.51 8.21 -11.60
CA GLY A 414 7.42 7.89 -12.71
C GLY A 414 8.54 6.98 -12.23
N GLY A 415 9.79 7.37 -12.44
CA GLY A 415 10.96 6.58 -12.00
C GLY A 415 11.17 6.58 -10.49
N SER A 416 11.66 5.47 -9.97
CA SER A 416 12.10 5.30 -8.59
C SER A 416 13.36 4.44 -8.57
N PHE A 417 14.53 5.08 -8.70
CA PHE A 417 15.79 4.37 -8.93
C PHE A 417 16.84 4.69 -7.87
N GLY A 418 17.54 3.62 -7.45
CA GLY A 418 18.71 3.68 -6.58
C GLY A 418 18.48 4.38 -5.25
N ALA A 419 19.52 5.03 -4.72
CA ALA A 419 19.45 5.75 -3.46
C ALA A 419 18.51 6.99 -3.50
N GLY A 420 18.11 7.46 -4.68
CA GLY A 420 17.08 8.47 -4.84
C GLY A 420 15.73 8.02 -4.24
N ASN A 421 15.40 6.73 -4.34
CA ASN A 421 14.24 6.14 -3.68
C ASN A 421 14.28 6.38 -2.16
N TYR A 422 15.46 6.28 -1.54
CA TYR A 422 15.63 6.47 -0.08
C TYR A 422 15.39 7.92 0.33
N GLY A 423 16.00 8.88 -0.39
CA GLY A 423 15.80 10.31 -0.16
C GLY A 423 14.37 10.78 -0.41
N MET A 424 13.60 10.06 -1.21
CA MET A 424 12.21 10.35 -1.54
C MET A 424 11.21 9.43 -0.83
N CYS A 425 11.58 8.86 0.33
CA CYS A 425 10.71 8.06 1.18
C CYS A 425 10.14 6.82 0.49
N GLY A 426 11.01 5.96 -0.06
CA GLY A 426 10.62 4.65 -0.57
C GLY A 426 10.12 3.71 0.52
N ARG A 427 9.69 2.50 0.13
CA ARG A 427 9.04 1.53 1.05
C ARG A 427 9.82 1.25 2.33
N ALA A 428 11.15 1.12 2.24
CA ALA A 428 12.03 0.85 3.38
C ALA A 428 12.10 2.01 4.42
N TYR A 429 11.61 3.20 4.06
CA TYR A 429 11.58 4.37 4.94
C TYR A 429 10.23 4.59 5.62
N SER A 430 9.43 3.54 5.66
CA SER A 430 8.16 3.45 6.39
C SER A 430 7.23 4.63 6.14
N PRO A 431 6.84 4.93 4.88
CA PRO A 431 5.70 5.80 4.66
C PRO A 431 4.45 5.15 5.23
N ARG A 432 3.52 5.95 5.75
CA ARG A 432 2.19 5.45 6.18
C ARG A 432 1.50 4.74 5.04
N PHE A 433 1.63 5.31 3.83
CA PHE A 433 1.15 4.73 2.59
C PHE A 433 2.12 5.03 1.45
N LEU A 434 2.26 4.08 0.54
CA LEU A 434 2.98 4.23 -0.71
C LEU A 434 2.14 3.69 -1.85
N TRP A 435 1.88 4.52 -2.84
CA TRP A 435 1.18 4.13 -4.07
C TRP A 435 2.04 4.34 -5.30
N MET A 436 1.72 3.63 -6.36
CA MET A 436 2.36 3.77 -7.67
C MET A 436 1.33 4.16 -8.73
N TRP A 437 1.74 4.95 -9.71
CA TRP A 437 0.98 5.12 -10.94
C TRP A 437 1.28 3.99 -11.94
N PRO A 438 0.39 3.70 -12.92
CA PRO A 438 0.59 2.57 -13.83
C PRO A 438 1.78 2.74 -14.79
N ASN A 439 2.27 3.96 -14.99
CA ASN A 439 3.48 4.28 -15.76
C ASN A 439 4.78 4.23 -14.92
N ALA A 440 4.69 4.01 -13.62
CA ALA A 440 5.85 4.02 -12.74
C ALA A 440 6.82 2.86 -13.01
N ARG A 441 8.10 3.06 -12.64
CA ARG A 441 9.14 2.01 -12.69
C ARG A 441 10.00 2.10 -11.43
N ILE A 442 10.33 0.93 -10.86
CA ILE A 442 11.15 0.84 -9.65
C ILE A 442 12.24 -0.22 -9.83
N SER A 443 13.49 0.17 -9.61
CA SER A 443 14.65 -0.74 -9.57
C SER A 443 15.89 -0.05 -9.00
N VAL A 444 17.00 -0.80 -8.91
CA VAL A 444 18.30 -0.24 -8.47
C VAL A 444 18.78 0.88 -9.41
N MET A 445 18.54 0.72 -10.73
CA MET A 445 18.84 1.72 -11.77
C MET A 445 17.97 1.44 -12.99
N GLY A 446 17.90 2.34 -13.94
CA GLY A 446 17.18 2.10 -15.20
C GLY A 446 17.76 0.90 -15.98
N GLY A 447 16.89 0.14 -16.65
CA GLY A 447 17.29 -1.10 -17.35
C GLY A 447 18.39 -0.88 -18.40
N GLU A 448 18.32 0.21 -19.17
CA GLU A 448 19.37 0.58 -20.12
C GLU A 448 20.70 0.88 -19.44
N GLN A 449 20.66 1.59 -18.31
CA GLN A 449 21.86 1.90 -17.54
C GLN A 449 22.47 0.62 -16.96
N ALA A 450 21.65 -0.28 -16.40
CA ALA A 450 22.12 -1.56 -15.87
C ALA A 450 22.78 -2.42 -16.97
N ALA A 451 22.13 -2.54 -18.13
CA ALA A 451 22.65 -3.26 -19.27
C ALA A 451 24.00 -2.70 -19.74
N SER A 452 24.12 -1.37 -19.82
CA SER A 452 25.36 -0.70 -20.23
C SER A 452 26.49 -0.87 -19.22
N VAL A 453 26.24 -0.76 -17.92
CA VAL A 453 27.24 -1.00 -16.86
C VAL A 453 27.77 -2.43 -16.90
N LEU A 454 26.87 -3.42 -16.98
CA LEU A 454 27.25 -4.83 -17.04
C LEU A 454 28.00 -5.17 -18.33
N ALA A 455 27.60 -4.57 -19.45
CA ALA A 455 28.31 -4.73 -20.74
C ALA A 455 29.74 -4.15 -20.67
N THR A 456 29.90 -2.96 -20.07
CA THR A 456 31.23 -2.35 -19.89
C THR A 456 32.16 -3.26 -19.09
N VAL A 457 31.69 -3.76 -17.93
CA VAL A 457 32.48 -4.68 -17.09
C VAL A 457 32.87 -5.96 -17.84
N LYS A 458 31.93 -6.51 -18.62
CA LYS A 458 32.21 -7.71 -19.44
C LYS A 458 33.18 -7.43 -20.58
N ARG A 459 33.04 -6.29 -21.27
CA ARG A 459 33.95 -5.84 -22.33
C ARG A 459 35.38 -5.70 -21.81
N ASP A 460 35.54 -4.95 -20.70
CA ASP A 460 36.86 -4.76 -20.08
C ASP A 460 37.52 -6.09 -19.71
N GLY A 461 36.73 -7.08 -19.25
CA GLY A 461 37.21 -8.43 -18.94
C GLY A 461 37.60 -9.24 -20.16
N ILE A 462 36.98 -9.04 -21.33
CA ILE A 462 37.32 -9.70 -22.58
C ILE A 462 38.57 -9.06 -23.18
N GLU A 463 38.60 -7.73 -23.29
CA GLU A 463 39.75 -6.97 -23.84
C GLU A 463 41.01 -7.13 -22.99
N GLY A 464 40.87 -7.18 -21.65
CA GLY A 464 41.98 -7.46 -20.74
C GLY A 464 42.60 -8.84 -20.91
N LYS A 465 41.91 -9.77 -21.58
CA LYS A 465 42.42 -11.12 -21.95
C LYS A 465 42.84 -11.18 -23.42
N GLY A 466 42.88 -10.06 -24.13
CA GLY A 466 43.26 -9.97 -25.54
C GLY A 466 42.17 -10.43 -26.52
N GLY A 467 40.94 -10.58 -26.06
CA GLY A 467 39.78 -10.87 -26.90
C GLY A 467 39.13 -9.60 -27.49
N ALA A 468 38.23 -9.79 -28.46
CA ALA A 468 37.36 -8.74 -29.01
C ALA A 468 35.89 -9.14 -28.77
N TRP A 469 35.01 -8.12 -28.62
CA TRP A 469 33.59 -8.33 -28.45
C TRP A 469 32.85 -7.45 -29.47
N SER A 470 32.06 -8.09 -30.34
CA SER A 470 31.36 -7.35 -31.39
C SER A 470 30.16 -6.54 -30.82
N VAL A 471 29.72 -5.55 -31.58
CA VAL A 471 28.55 -4.75 -31.22
C VAL A 471 27.29 -5.61 -31.14
N GLU A 472 27.16 -6.57 -32.04
CA GLU A 472 26.04 -7.51 -32.10
C GLU A 472 26.01 -8.44 -30.87
N GLU A 473 27.16 -8.95 -30.45
CA GLU A 473 27.29 -9.78 -29.25
C GLU A 473 26.99 -8.97 -27.97
N GLU A 474 27.44 -7.70 -27.95
CA GLU A 474 27.12 -6.80 -26.84
C GLU A 474 25.63 -6.52 -26.75
N GLU A 475 24.97 -6.21 -27.87
CA GLU A 475 23.54 -5.93 -27.90
C GLU A 475 22.73 -7.17 -27.50
N ALA A 476 23.11 -8.35 -27.98
CA ALA A 476 22.51 -9.63 -27.56
C ALA A 476 22.67 -9.89 -26.06
N PHE A 477 23.79 -9.44 -25.46
CA PHE A 477 23.99 -9.52 -24.02
C PHE A 477 23.14 -8.53 -23.24
N LYS A 478 22.94 -7.31 -23.75
CA LYS A 478 22.15 -6.25 -23.10
C LYS A 478 20.66 -6.54 -23.09
N GLN A 479 20.13 -7.16 -24.14
CA GLN A 479 18.70 -7.33 -24.35
C GLN A 479 18.00 -8.08 -23.20
N PRO A 480 18.46 -9.26 -22.73
CA PRO A 480 17.83 -9.96 -21.63
C PRO A 480 17.84 -9.15 -20.32
N ILE A 481 18.87 -8.34 -20.10
CA ILE A 481 18.99 -7.47 -18.92
C ILE A 481 17.91 -6.38 -18.94
N ARG A 482 17.72 -5.72 -20.10
CA ARG A 482 16.67 -4.72 -20.29
C ARG A 482 15.28 -5.32 -20.04
N GLU A 483 15.00 -6.49 -20.60
CA GLU A 483 13.74 -7.21 -20.43
C GLU A 483 13.47 -7.58 -18.98
N GLN A 484 14.50 -8.08 -18.27
CA GLN A 484 14.40 -8.40 -16.86
C GLN A 484 14.06 -7.16 -16.02
N TYR A 485 14.77 -6.05 -16.24
CA TYR A 485 14.55 -4.80 -15.50
C TYR A 485 13.19 -4.18 -15.80
N GLU A 486 12.74 -4.22 -17.06
CA GLU A 486 11.40 -3.75 -17.45
C GLU A 486 10.31 -4.59 -16.78
N HIS A 487 10.45 -5.92 -16.79
CA HIS A 487 9.50 -6.82 -16.15
C HIS A 487 9.46 -6.64 -14.64
N GLN A 488 10.63 -6.67 -13.97
CA GLN A 488 10.71 -6.61 -12.50
C GLN A 488 10.48 -5.19 -11.96
N GLY A 489 10.75 -4.16 -12.76
CA GLY A 489 10.49 -2.76 -12.40
C GLY A 489 9.06 -2.30 -12.62
N HIS A 490 8.22 -3.13 -13.25
CA HIS A 490 6.83 -2.80 -13.58
C HIS A 490 5.96 -2.66 -12.31
N PRO A 491 5.04 -1.67 -12.21
CA PRO A 491 4.23 -1.48 -11.01
C PRO A 491 3.36 -2.69 -10.65
N TYR A 492 2.89 -3.47 -11.63
CA TYR A 492 2.11 -4.68 -11.34
C TYR A 492 2.97 -5.79 -10.71
N TYR A 493 4.24 -5.91 -11.12
CA TYR A 493 5.18 -6.83 -10.49
C TYR A 493 5.48 -6.41 -9.05
N ALA A 494 5.68 -5.13 -8.82
CA ALA A 494 5.93 -4.54 -7.50
C ALA A 494 4.71 -4.73 -6.57
N SER A 495 3.52 -4.37 -7.05
CA SER A 495 2.29 -4.44 -6.28
C SER A 495 1.86 -5.88 -5.98
N ALA A 496 2.09 -6.81 -6.91
CA ALA A 496 1.88 -8.24 -6.67
C ALA A 496 2.64 -8.75 -5.44
N ARG A 497 3.79 -8.14 -5.13
CA ARG A 497 4.70 -8.46 -4.02
C ARG A 497 4.58 -7.54 -2.82
N LEU A 498 3.61 -6.61 -2.84
CA LEU A 498 3.38 -5.60 -1.80
C LEU A 498 4.60 -4.68 -1.57
N TRP A 499 5.27 -4.25 -2.63
CA TRP A 499 6.27 -3.18 -2.53
C TRP A 499 5.61 -1.80 -2.42
N ASP A 500 4.31 -1.74 -2.66
CA ASP A 500 3.41 -0.60 -2.48
C ASP A 500 2.13 -1.01 -1.73
N ASP A 501 1.25 -0.07 -1.52
CA ASP A 501 -0.09 -0.29 -0.97
C ASP A 501 -1.18 -0.25 -2.08
N GLY A 502 -0.77 -0.17 -3.34
CA GLY A 502 -1.61 -0.28 -4.53
C GLY A 502 -1.14 0.57 -5.70
N VAL A 503 -1.52 0.14 -6.90
CA VAL A 503 -1.40 0.95 -8.12
C VAL A 503 -2.70 1.72 -8.27
N ILE A 504 -2.60 3.05 -8.41
CA ILE A 504 -3.74 3.96 -8.47
C ILE A 504 -3.85 4.67 -9.81
N ASP A 505 -5.06 5.02 -10.19
CA ASP A 505 -5.33 5.95 -11.28
C ASP A 505 -4.76 7.34 -10.90
N PRO A 506 -3.90 7.96 -11.74
CA PRO A 506 -3.37 9.28 -11.48
C PRO A 506 -4.41 10.34 -11.14
N ALA A 507 -5.59 10.30 -11.77
CA ALA A 507 -6.69 11.22 -11.51
C ALA A 507 -7.29 11.06 -10.10
N GLN A 508 -7.11 9.90 -9.44
CA GLN A 508 -7.58 9.63 -8.08
C GLN A 508 -6.55 9.99 -7.01
N THR A 509 -5.37 10.48 -7.37
CA THR A 509 -4.27 10.74 -6.42
C THR A 509 -4.71 11.66 -5.27
N ARG A 510 -5.46 12.72 -5.57
CA ARG A 510 -5.98 13.64 -4.56
C ARG A 510 -6.88 12.93 -3.54
N ASP A 511 -7.81 12.10 -4.01
CA ASP A 511 -8.79 11.42 -3.16
C ASP A 511 -8.13 10.35 -2.30
N VAL A 512 -7.24 9.57 -2.88
CA VAL A 512 -6.45 8.55 -2.17
C VAL A 512 -5.58 9.18 -1.08
N LEU A 513 -4.90 10.29 -1.38
CA LEU A 513 -4.13 11.06 -0.38
C LEU A 513 -5.04 11.62 0.70
N GLY A 514 -6.22 12.16 0.35
CA GLY A 514 -7.18 12.69 1.30
C GLY A 514 -7.70 11.63 2.28
N LEU A 515 -8.03 10.44 1.79
CA LEU A 515 -8.44 9.30 2.63
C LEU A 515 -7.29 8.83 3.54
N GLY A 516 -6.08 8.74 3.00
CA GLY A 516 -4.88 8.41 3.79
C GLY A 516 -4.60 9.46 4.87
N LEU A 517 -4.67 10.75 4.54
CA LEU A 517 -4.51 11.86 5.51
C LEU A 517 -5.56 11.78 6.61
N SER A 518 -6.84 11.54 6.25
CA SER A 518 -7.89 11.34 7.24
C SER A 518 -7.57 10.19 8.18
N ALA A 519 -7.18 9.04 7.65
CA ALA A 519 -6.82 7.86 8.45
C ALA A 519 -5.68 8.14 9.43
N THR A 520 -4.63 8.85 9.00
CA THR A 520 -3.47 9.17 9.85
C THR A 520 -3.80 10.12 11.01
N MET A 521 -4.89 10.88 10.92
CA MET A 521 -5.32 11.80 11.99
C MET A 521 -5.98 11.09 13.19
N ASN A 522 -6.10 9.77 13.18
CA ASN A 522 -6.52 8.98 14.35
C ASN A 522 -5.37 8.70 15.32
N ALA A 523 -4.13 8.84 14.88
CA ALA A 523 -2.94 8.70 15.72
C ALA A 523 -2.35 10.06 16.11
N PRO A 524 -1.72 10.19 17.28
CA PRO A 524 -0.98 11.39 17.62
C PRO A 524 0.26 11.54 16.71
N VAL A 525 0.67 12.78 16.47
CA VAL A 525 1.95 13.05 15.81
C VAL A 525 3.05 13.13 16.87
N GLU A 526 3.95 12.15 16.84
CA GLU A 526 5.09 12.09 17.75
C GLU A 526 6.08 13.24 17.50
N ASP A 527 6.84 13.62 18.55
CA ASP A 527 7.93 14.58 18.41
C ASP A 527 9.10 13.94 17.67
N THR A 528 9.56 14.62 16.61
CA THR A 528 10.71 14.16 15.83
C THR A 528 12.01 14.51 16.57
N ARG A 529 12.91 13.53 16.65
CA ARG A 529 14.31 13.72 17.08
C ARG A 529 15.22 13.29 15.95
N PHE A 530 15.93 14.25 15.38
CA PHE A 530 16.91 13.96 14.35
C PHE A 530 18.20 13.43 14.98
N GLY A 531 18.85 12.48 14.28
CA GLY A 531 20.19 12.02 14.64
C GLY A 531 21.27 13.05 14.30
N VAL A 532 22.53 12.65 14.40
CA VAL A 532 23.65 13.53 14.04
C VAL A 532 23.74 13.63 12.53
N PHE A 533 23.61 14.85 12.01
CA PHE A 533 23.97 15.16 10.62
C PHE A 533 25.46 15.46 10.52
N ARG A 534 26.18 14.76 9.64
CA ARG A 534 27.60 15.09 9.35
C ARG A 534 27.64 16.39 8.55
N MET A 535 28.49 17.34 9.03
CA MET A 535 28.66 18.63 8.38
C MET A 535 29.85 18.63 7.42
#